data_41fdeb67decce577e033fb3cbb52a375
#
_entry.id   41fdeb67decce577e033fb3cbb52a375
#
_cell.length_a   1.000
_cell.length_b   1.000
_cell.length_c   1.000
_cell.angle_alpha   90.00
_cell.angle_beta   90.00
_cell.angle_gamma   90.00
#
_symmetry.space_group_name_H-M   'P 1'
#
loop_
_entity.id
_entity.type
_entity.pdbx_description
1 polymer ?
#
loop_
_entity_poly.entity_id
_entity_poly.type
_entity_poly.pdbx_seq_one_letter_code
_entity_poly.pdbx_strand_id
1 'polypeptide(L)'
;MKTTMKLAMVITVLVLIISPLIYVSVANQLENGSHGVGLLKSADSFAYIGDNVTYSIQVYNPSDYDLYNVNVTDAMLEFEDTIPFIAANNMTGVTYTLQRTALNTDPNPLVNTVSVEAVDSEGIRSTATTQASTTIAERWLNITKTGPEYAHKGDSIKYSITIENVADTTVSNVTVMDETLGFSWNGDLSPSEKNVFNLTYVIPLNASDPLVNTATAYAEINQTTLFAESECSVDILQPKLAVNKTVEPQETFAGNNVTFTIQVKNIGDTALYNLTLIDSMYGAVPTELIPLSLSPQESFTWSFNATVTACNFNKATATARDILGKQVTACDKVFFNVKPRTCPKSMGYWKNHPEEWPVEKINICNASYSKNEAIQIIKEANSKDATNMLMVQLIIVKLNRRCGVSPEFKCQQQTLNVDQVINNAENFLCTHPFGSNPRGTARQEALDAKNILDAFNNNGD
;
A
#
# COMPACT_ATOMS: atom_id res chain seq x y z
N MET A 1 18.89 -18.79 -65.60
CA MET A 1 18.63 -18.59 -64.16
C MET A 1 17.20 -18.05 -64.00
N LYS A 2 16.27 -18.93 -63.63
CA LYS A 2 14.86 -18.55 -63.39
C LYS A 2 14.71 -18.37 -61.90
N THR A 3 14.52 -17.12 -61.45
CA THR A 3 14.23 -16.78 -60.05
C THR A 3 12.72 -16.86 -59.83
N THR A 4 12.28 -17.90 -59.15
CA THR A 4 10.89 -18.04 -58.72
C THR A 4 10.64 -17.16 -57.50
N MET A 5 9.93 -16.07 -57.67
CA MET A 5 9.38 -15.24 -56.62
C MET A 5 8.22 -16.02 -55.96
N LYS A 6 8.39 -16.42 -54.72
CA LYS A 6 7.28 -16.90 -53.86
C LYS A 6 6.45 -15.70 -53.47
N LEU A 7 5.25 -15.64 -54.01
CA LEU A 7 4.21 -14.68 -53.64
C LEU A 7 3.70 -15.13 -52.24
N ALA A 8 4.09 -14.44 -51.21
CA ALA A 8 3.48 -14.59 -49.87
C ALA A 8 2.12 -13.90 -49.93
N MET A 9 1.06 -14.71 -49.92
CA MET A 9 -0.30 -14.25 -49.82
C MET A 9 -0.53 -13.77 -48.36
N VAL A 10 -0.44 -12.47 -48.13
CA VAL A 10 -0.85 -11.86 -46.87
C VAL A 10 -2.38 -11.81 -46.93
N ILE A 11 -3.03 -12.75 -46.27
CA ILE A 11 -4.46 -12.67 -45.99
C ILE A 11 -4.61 -11.62 -44.89
N THR A 12 -4.94 -10.40 -45.25
CA THR A 12 -5.40 -9.39 -44.32
C THR A 12 -6.83 -9.79 -43.94
N VAL A 13 -6.97 -10.51 -42.84
CA VAL A 13 -8.28 -10.71 -42.20
C VAL A 13 -8.68 -9.36 -41.64
N LEU A 14 -9.61 -8.70 -42.34
CA LEU A 14 -10.29 -7.51 -41.83
C LEU A 14 -11.18 -7.99 -40.67
N VAL A 15 -10.66 -8.00 -39.45
CA VAL A 15 -11.47 -8.15 -38.25
C VAL A 15 -12.34 -6.90 -38.20
N LEU A 16 -13.58 -6.99 -38.66
CA LEU A 16 -14.59 -6.02 -38.31
C LEU A 16 -14.79 -6.20 -36.76
N ILE A 17 -14.09 -5.38 -36.01
CA ILE A 17 -14.47 -5.12 -34.61
C ILE A 17 -15.84 -4.44 -34.74
N ILE A 18 -16.91 -5.19 -34.57
CA ILE A 18 -18.24 -4.63 -34.42
C ILE A 18 -18.24 -4.03 -33.01
N SER A 19 -17.72 -2.79 -32.90
CA SER A 19 -18.04 -1.97 -31.71
C SER A 19 -19.57 -1.96 -31.62
N PRO A 20 -20.18 -2.20 -30.47
CA PRO A 20 -21.62 -2.08 -30.32
C PRO A 20 -22.00 -0.64 -30.72
N LEU A 21 -22.53 -0.46 -31.92
CA LEU A 21 -23.09 0.81 -32.35
C LEU A 21 -24.33 1.04 -31.52
N ILE A 22 -24.21 1.89 -30.51
CA ILE A 22 -25.35 2.32 -29.69
C ILE A 22 -26.30 3.07 -30.61
N TYR A 23 -27.46 2.50 -30.89
CA TYR A 23 -28.50 3.17 -31.67
C TYR A 23 -29.22 4.16 -30.75
N VAL A 24 -28.97 5.45 -30.92
CA VAL A 24 -29.62 6.53 -30.19
C VAL A 24 -30.70 7.14 -31.06
N SER A 25 -31.96 7.02 -30.64
CA SER A 25 -33.04 7.81 -31.26
C SER A 25 -33.38 9.01 -30.36
N VAL A 26 -33.45 10.18 -30.89
CA VAL A 26 -33.79 11.43 -30.23
C VAL A 26 -35.23 11.79 -30.57
N ALA A 27 -36.09 11.82 -29.54
CA ALA A 27 -37.42 12.40 -29.71
C ALA A 27 -37.36 13.89 -29.37
N ASN A 28 -37.60 14.71 -30.40
CA ASN A 28 -37.76 16.17 -30.38
C ASN A 28 -36.62 17.00 -29.71
N GLN A 29 -35.78 17.63 -30.56
CA GLN A 29 -35.14 18.86 -30.13
C GLN A 29 -36.20 19.97 -30.19
N LEU A 30 -36.59 20.49 -29.04
CA LEU A 30 -37.48 21.62 -28.91
C LEU A 30 -36.70 22.91 -29.17
N GLU A 31 -37.29 23.86 -29.93
CA GLU A 31 -36.76 25.22 -30.04
C GLU A 31 -36.86 25.94 -28.69
N ASN A 32 -35.94 26.89 -28.42
CA ASN A 32 -35.97 27.73 -27.22
C ASN A 32 -37.35 28.38 -27.01
N GLY A 33 -37.91 28.23 -25.80
CA GLY A 33 -39.22 28.79 -25.43
C GLY A 33 -40.40 27.84 -25.64
N SER A 34 -40.16 26.56 -26.01
CA SER A 34 -41.23 25.59 -26.17
C SER A 34 -41.44 24.75 -24.90
N HIS A 35 -42.71 24.41 -24.64
CA HIS A 35 -43.10 23.45 -23.59
C HIS A 35 -42.78 22.04 -24.07
N GLY A 36 -42.15 21.22 -23.22
CA GLY A 36 -41.90 19.83 -23.58
C GLY A 36 -40.92 19.09 -22.70
N VAL A 37 -41.03 17.77 -22.71
CA VAL A 37 -40.12 16.83 -22.04
C VAL A 37 -39.20 16.17 -23.06
N GLY A 38 -37.93 16.06 -22.76
CA GLY A 38 -36.93 15.37 -23.55
C GLY A 38 -36.79 13.91 -23.17
N LEU A 39 -36.63 13.03 -24.15
CA LEU A 39 -36.50 11.59 -23.95
C LEU A 39 -35.48 10.98 -24.91
N LEU A 40 -34.49 10.26 -24.38
CA LEU A 40 -33.54 9.48 -25.16
C LEU A 40 -33.61 8.03 -24.74
N LYS A 41 -33.43 7.12 -25.69
CA LYS A 41 -33.29 5.69 -25.43
C LYS A 41 -32.20 5.11 -26.30
N SER A 42 -31.36 4.27 -25.69
CA SER A 42 -30.38 3.44 -26.39
C SER A 42 -30.49 1.99 -25.93
N ALA A 43 -29.99 1.08 -26.74
CA ALA A 43 -29.90 -0.35 -26.43
C ALA A 43 -28.63 -0.94 -27.04
N ASP A 44 -28.23 -2.13 -26.57
CA ASP A 44 -27.24 -2.93 -27.26
C ASP A 44 -27.67 -3.16 -28.71
N SER A 45 -26.78 -2.97 -29.65
CA SER A 45 -27.12 -3.08 -31.09
C SER A 45 -27.37 -4.52 -31.55
N PHE A 46 -26.83 -5.51 -30.77
CA PHE A 46 -26.88 -6.93 -31.06
C PHE A 46 -26.95 -7.74 -29.76
N ALA A 47 -27.69 -8.87 -29.76
CA ALA A 47 -27.72 -9.86 -28.69
C ALA A 47 -28.02 -11.25 -29.25
N TYR A 48 -27.53 -12.29 -28.58
CA TYR A 48 -28.01 -13.64 -28.84
C TYR A 48 -29.27 -13.95 -27.98
N ILE A 49 -30.09 -14.87 -28.47
CA ILE A 49 -31.16 -15.44 -27.68
C ILE A 49 -30.58 -15.99 -26.37
N GLY A 50 -31.17 -15.58 -25.24
CA GLY A 50 -30.70 -15.91 -23.89
C GLY A 50 -29.76 -14.86 -23.27
N ASP A 51 -29.19 -13.94 -24.01
CA ASP A 51 -28.41 -12.84 -23.48
C ASP A 51 -29.30 -11.71 -22.95
N ASN A 52 -28.78 -10.92 -22.03
CA ASN A 52 -29.42 -9.71 -21.56
C ASN A 52 -29.13 -8.55 -22.51
N VAL A 53 -30.17 -7.89 -22.98
CA VAL A 53 -30.11 -6.61 -23.68
C VAL A 53 -30.20 -5.50 -22.65
N THR A 54 -29.21 -4.62 -22.62
CA THR A 54 -29.17 -3.45 -21.73
C THR A 54 -29.78 -2.23 -22.44
N TYR A 55 -30.71 -1.59 -21.77
CA TYR A 55 -31.34 -0.35 -22.21
C TYR A 55 -30.94 0.79 -21.31
N SER A 56 -30.61 1.95 -21.91
CA SER A 56 -30.45 3.22 -21.20
C SER A 56 -31.56 4.18 -21.61
N ILE A 57 -32.30 4.72 -20.64
CA ILE A 57 -33.37 5.69 -20.83
C ILE A 57 -32.99 6.96 -20.09
N GLN A 58 -32.90 8.09 -20.80
CA GLN A 58 -32.66 9.40 -20.18
C GLN A 58 -33.86 10.29 -20.39
N VAL A 59 -34.40 10.82 -19.29
CA VAL A 59 -35.50 11.79 -19.26
C VAL A 59 -34.93 13.13 -18.81
N TYR A 60 -35.09 14.18 -19.58
CA TYR A 60 -34.52 15.48 -19.31
C TYR A 60 -35.52 16.62 -19.63
N ASN A 61 -35.24 17.82 -19.17
CA ASN A 61 -36.09 18.97 -19.39
C ASN A 61 -35.36 20.03 -20.24
N PRO A 62 -35.63 20.08 -21.56
CA PRO A 62 -35.04 21.10 -22.44
C PRO A 62 -35.86 22.41 -22.47
N SER A 63 -37.00 22.46 -21.78
CA SER A 63 -37.90 23.63 -21.77
C SER A 63 -37.48 24.69 -20.76
N ASP A 64 -38.02 25.91 -20.93
CA ASP A 64 -37.82 27.02 -19.99
C ASP A 64 -38.74 26.94 -18.75
N TYR A 65 -39.56 25.90 -18.63
CA TYR A 65 -40.54 25.68 -17.55
C TYR A 65 -40.18 24.43 -16.75
N ASP A 66 -40.35 24.50 -15.44
CA ASP A 66 -40.18 23.33 -14.56
C ASP A 66 -41.20 22.24 -14.90
N LEU A 67 -40.77 20.98 -14.90
CA LEU A 67 -41.67 19.80 -15.13
C LEU A 67 -41.96 19.10 -13.81
N TYR A 68 -43.24 18.69 -13.67
CA TYR A 68 -43.80 17.98 -12.51
C TYR A 68 -44.46 16.71 -12.93
N ASN A 69 -44.50 15.72 -12.01
CA ASN A 69 -45.16 14.43 -12.19
C ASN A 69 -44.81 13.80 -13.53
N VAL A 70 -43.49 13.67 -13.79
CA VAL A 70 -42.95 13.14 -15.04
C VAL A 70 -43.08 11.60 -15.00
N ASN A 71 -44.10 11.04 -15.64
CA ASN A 71 -44.36 9.60 -15.67
C ASN A 71 -43.62 8.96 -16.86
N VAL A 72 -42.77 7.99 -16.56
CA VAL A 72 -42.00 7.23 -17.55
C VAL A 72 -42.54 5.80 -17.60
N THR A 73 -42.88 5.30 -18.81
CA THR A 73 -43.41 3.95 -18.97
C THR A 73 -42.72 3.21 -20.11
N ASP A 74 -42.33 1.97 -19.84
CA ASP A 74 -41.80 1.01 -20.81
C ASP A 74 -42.43 -0.36 -20.62
N ALA A 75 -43.41 -0.66 -21.47
CA ALA A 75 -44.23 -1.88 -21.33
C ALA A 75 -43.42 -3.18 -21.53
N MET A 76 -42.38 -3.15 -22.40
CA MET A 76 -41.51 -4.32 -22.65
C MET A 76 -40.64 -4.65 -21.47
N LEU A 77 -40.18 -3.65 -20.72
CA LEU A 77 -39.35 -3.80 -19.55
C LEU A 77 -40.16 -3.89 -18.24
N GLU A 78 -41.50 -3.87 -18.35
CA GLU A 78 -42.41 -3.80 -17.19
C GLU A 78 -42.04 -2.68 -16.22
N PHE A 79 -41.57 -1.55 -16.79
CA PHE A 79 -41.04 -0.42 -16.04
C PHE A 79 -42.00 0.75 -16.05
N GLU A 80 -42.25 1.28 -14.87
CA GLU A 80 -43.00 2.52 -14.64
C GLU A 80 -42.36 3.27 -13.45
N ASP A 81 -42.11 4.57 -13.64
CA ASP A 81 -41.64 5.43 -12.57
C ASP A 81 -42.16 6.86 -12.74
N THR A 82 -42.31 7.57 -11.62
CA THR A 82 -42.72 8.97 -11.58
C THR A 82 -41.66 9.84 -10.99
N ILE A 83 -41.02 10.69 -11.81
CA ILE A 83 -40.06 11.69 -11.33
C ILE A 83 -40.89 12.90 -10.85
N PRO A 84 -40.80 13.26 -9.55
CA PRO A 84 -41.63 14.34 -9.00
C PRO A 84 -41.40 15.69 -9.63
N PHE A 85 -40.13 15.98 -10.01
CA PHE A 85 -39.71 17.29 -10.46
C PHE A 85 -38.43 17.23 -11.32
N ILE A 86 -38.40 17.97 -12.45
CA ILE A 86 -37.19 18.25 -13.24
C ILE A 86 -37.16 19.76 -13.54
N ALA A 87 -36.14 20.46 -13.02
CA ALA A 87 -35.99 21.89 -13.23
C ALA A 87 -35.91 22.27 -14.72
N ALA A 88 -36.33 23.48 -15.06
CA ALA A 88 -36.17 24.07 -16.37
C ALA A 88 -34.72 24.01 -16.87
N ASN A 89 -34.51 23.79 -18.16
CA ASN A 89 -33.19 23.71 -18.80
C ASN A 89 -32.25 22.63 -18.19
N ASN A 90 -32.78 21.62 -17.52
CA ASN A 90 -31.99 20.51 -16.98
C ASN A 90 -31.78 19.42 -18.05
N MET A 91 -30.69 19.55 -18.80
CA MET A 91 -30.31 18.61 -19.89
C MET A 91 -29.73 17.28 -19.37
N THR A 92 -29.36 17.19 -18.08
CA THR A 92 -28.86 15.94 -17.48
C THR A 92 -30.01 15.01 -17.09
N GLY A 93 -31.06 15.55 -16.48
CA GLY A 93 -32.27 14.84 -16.09
C GLY A 93 -32.03 13.61 -15.22
N VAL A 94 -32.80 12.54 -15.47
CA VAL A 94 -32.71 11.24 -14.78
C VAL A 94 -32.42 10.16 -15.81
N THR A 95 -31.49 9.25 -15.48
CA THR A 95 -31.13 8.12 -16.35
C THR A 95 -31.43 6.80 -15.63
N TYR A 96 -32.08 5.89 -16.37
CA TYR A 96 -32.36 4.52 -15.96
C TYR A 96 -31.55 3.56 -16.80
N THR A 97 -30.99 2.52 -16.18
CA THR A 97 -30.34 1.39 -16.85
C THR A 97 -31.11 0.12 -16.50
N LEU A 98 -31.71 -0.49 -17.51
CA LEU A 98 -32.61 -1.65 -17.36
C LEU A 98 -32.15 -2.78 -18.27
N GLN A 99 -32.46 -4.02 -17.90
CA GLN A 99 -32.08 -5.20 -18.68
C GLN A 99 -33.28 -6.11 -18.90
N ARG A 100 -33.28 -6.78 -20.08
CA ARG A 100 -34.23 -7.81 -20.44
C ARG A 100 -33.55 -8.91 -21.22
N THR A 101 -33.79 -10.15 -20.88
CA THR A 101 -33.29 -11.30 -21.65
C THR A 101 -33.98 -11.38 -23.02
N ALA A 102 -33.18 -11.53 -24.07
CA ALA A 102 -33.66 -11.78 -25.41
C ALA A 102 -34.24 -13.20 -25.51
N LEU A 103 -35.45 -13.34 -26.04
CA LEU A 103 -36.14 -14.60 -26.16
C LEU A 103 -36.19 -15.07 -27.62
N ASN A 104 -36.34 -16.38 -27.84
CA ASN A 104 -36.50 -16.96 -29.18
C ASN A 104 -37.84 -16.57 -29.83
N THR A 105 -38.81 -16.04 -29.06
CA THR A 105 -40.10 -15.52 -29.53
C THR A 105 -40.04 -14.02 -29.88
N ASP A 106 -38.92 -13.35 -29.58
CA ASP A 106 -38.81 -11.94 -29.89
C ASP A 106 -38.65 -11.69 -31.39
N PRO A 107 -39.22 -10.58 -31.92
CA PRO A 107 -39.01 -10.21 -33.31
C PRO A 107 -37.56 -9.81 -33.56
N ASN A 108 -37.07 -9.98 -34.79
CA ASN A 108 -35.74 -9.51 -35.21
C ASN A 108 -35.89 -8.44 -36.27
N PRO A 109 -35.50 -7.16 -36.04
CA PRO A 109 -34.93 -6.66 -34.78
C PRO A 109 -35.94 -6.58 -33.62
N LEU A 110 -35.46 -6.74 -32.41
CA LEU A 110 -36.21 -6.48 -31.16
C LEU A 110 -36.31 -4.95 -30.99
N VAL A 111 -37.52 -4.39 -31.12
CA VAL A 111 -37.75 -2.95 -30.96
C VAL A 111 -38.43 -2.68 -29.64
N ASN A 112 -37.79 -1.89 -28.78
CA ASN A 112 -38.36 -1.50 -27.51
C ASN A 112 -38.68 0.00 -27.46
N THR A 113 -39.88 0.35 -27.02
CA THR A 113 -40.41 1.70 -26.98
C THR A 113 -40.60 2.16 -25.55
N VAL A 114 -40.23 3.40 -25.26
CA VAL A 114 -40.50 4.09 -23.99
C VAL A 114 -41.29 5.35 -24.26
N SER A 115 -42.20 5.70 -23.35
CA SER A 115 -42.98 6.94 -23.37
C SER A 115 -42.85 7.69 -22.06
N VAL A 116 -42.94 9.02 -22.13
CA VAL A 116 -42.95 9.91 -20.99
C VAL A 116 -44.11 10.91 -21.14
N GLU A 117 -44.77 11.21 -20.01
CA GLU A 117 -45.76 12.27 -19.87
C GLU A 117 -45.35 13.20 -18.73
N ALA A 118 -45.44 14.51 -18.91
CA ALA A 118 -45.11 15.50 -17.90
C ALA A 118 -46.10 16.65 -17.93
N VAL A 119 -46.19 17.39 -16.81
CA VAL A 119 -46.95 18.64 -16.69
C VAL A 119 -46.00 19.73 -16.30
N ASP A 120 -46.00 20.86 -17.01
CA ASP A 120 -45.12 21.99 -16.64
C ASP A 120 -45.71 22.92 -15.58
N SER A 121 -44.96 23.93 -15.19
CA SER A 121 -45.37 24.92 -14.17
C SER A 121 -46.57 25.76 -14.57
N GLU A 122 -46.97 25.79 -15.85
CA GLU A 122 -48.14 26.48 -16.35
C GLU A 122 -49.35 25.52 -16.50
N GLY A 123 -49.18 24.23 -16.17
CA GLY A 123 -50.20 23.21 -16.25
C GLY A 123 -50.36 22.58 -17.65
N ILE A 124 -49.41 22.85 -18.56
CA ILE A 124 -49.45 22.30 -19.92
C ILE A 124 -48.87 20.87 -19.89
N ARG A 125 -49.60 19.91 -20.46
CA ARG A 125 -49.13 18.54 -20.62
C ARG A 125 -48.23 18.40 -21.85
N SER A 126 -47.13 17.69 -21.69
CA SER A 126 -46.27 17.28 -22.79
C SER A 126 -45.98 15.78 -22.75
N THR A 127 -45.82 15.17 -23.94
CA THR A 127 -45.48 13.74 -24.06
C THR A 127 -44.34 13.58 -25.05
N ALA A 128 -43.51 12.58 -24.80
CA ALA A 128 -42.50 12.15 -25.77
C ALA A 128 -42.44 10.62 -25.80
N THR A 129 -42.13 10.08 -26.99
CA THR A 129 -41.99 8.63 -27.21
C THR A 129 -40.76 8.39 -28.06
N THR A 130 -39.94 7.43 -27.70
CA THR A 130 -38.75 7.03 -28.44
C THR A 130 -38.57 5.52 -28.38
N GLN A 131 -37.76 4.97 -29.27
CA GLN A 131 -37.50 3.53 -29.36
C GLN A 131 -36.03 3.26 -29.60
N ALA A 132 -35.56 2.09 -29.20
CA ALA A 132 -34.28 1.52 -29.55
C ALA A 132 -34.48 0.10 -30.10
N SER A 133 -33.55 -0.33 -30.97
CA SER A 133 -33.66 -1.65 -31.61
C SER A 133 -32.37 -2.45 -31.39
N THR A 134 -32.51 -3.76 -31.18
CA THR A 134 -31.46 -4.74 -31.02
C THR A 134 -31.64 -5.84 -32.06
N THR A 135 -30.61 -6.16 -32.83
CA THR A 135 -30.60 -7.35 -33.70
C THR A 135 -30.48 -8.60 -32.83
N ILE A 136 -31.39 -9.55 -33.01
CA ILE A 136 -31.40 -10.83 -32.25
C ILE A 136 -30.94 -11.96 -33.18
N ALA A 137 -30.03 -12.80 -32.71
CA ALA A 137 -29.56 -13.97 -33.44
C ALA A 137 -29.57 -15.23 -32.56
N GLU A 138 -29.70 -16.40 -33.18
CA GLU A 138 -29.48 -17.66 -32.51
C GLU A 138 -27.98 -17.85 -32.26
N ARG A 139 -27.64 -18.36 -31.08
CA ARG A 139 -26.25 -18.77 -30.75
C ARG A 139 -26.09 -20.23 -31.23
N TRP A 140 -25.15 -20.41 -32.11
CA TRP A 140 -24.81 -21.72 -32.65
C TRP A 140 -23.51 -22.29 -32.04
N LEU A 141 -22.55 -21.39 -31.78
CA LEU A 141 -21.28 -21.74 -31.16
C LEU A 141 -21.14 -21.02 -29.81
N ASN A 142 -20.68 -21.76 -28.81
CA ASN A 142 -20.29 -21.22 -27.52
C ASN A 142 -18.82 -21.54 -27.30
N ILE A 143 -18.00 -20.53 -27.07
CA ILE A 143 -16.58 -20.69 -26.74
C ILE A 143 -16.34 -20.16 -25.33
N THR A 144 -15.57 -20.88 -24.55
CA THR A 144 -15.17 -20.48 -23.21
C THR A 144 -13.66 -20.66 -23.05
N LYS A 145 -12.99 -19.62 -22.58
CA LYS A 145 -11.58 -19.64 -22.27
C LYS A 145 -11.37 -19.40 -20.79
N THR A 146 -10.58 -20.26 -20.16
CA THR A 146 -10.24 -20.13 -18.74
C THR A 146 -8.74 -20.26 -18.54
N GLY A 147 -8.24 -19.64 -17.48
CA GLY A 147 -6.84 -19.64 -17.05
C GLY A 147 -6.74 -19.38 -15.56
N PRO A 148 -5.54 -19.23 -15.01
CA PRO A 148 -5.34 -18.83 -13.62
C PRO A 148 -5.73 -17.37 -13.42
N GLU A 149 -6.15 -17.04 -12.20
CA GLU A 149 -6.47 -15.66 -11.81
C GLU A 149 -5.20 -14.80 -11.72
N TYR A 150 -4.11 -15.40 -11.18
CA TYR A 150 -2.84 -14.73 -10.92
C TYR A 150 -1.67 -15.50 -11.52
N ALA A 151 -0.61 -14.80 -11.89
CA ALA A 151 0.67 -15.38 -12.31
C ALA A 151 1.82 -14.37 -12.15
N HIS A 152 3.06 -14.82 -12.38
CA HIS A 152 4.22 -13.92 -12.51
C HIS A 152 4.77 -13.95 -13.94
N LYS A 153 5.51 -12.91 -14.30
CA LYS A 153 6.32 -12.93 -15.52
C LYS A 153 7.31 -14.07 -15.47
N GLY A 154 7.36 -14.86 -16.55
CA GLY A 154 8.19 -16.05 -16.67
C GLY A 154 7.52 -17.34 -16.20
N ASP A 155 6.35 -17.28 -15.59
CA ASP A 155 5.61 -18.47 -15.19
C ASP A 155 5.05 -19.21 -16.41
N SER A 156 4.90 -20.52 -16.25
CA SER A 156 4.21 -21.39 -17.21
C SER A 156 2.79 -21.64 -16.72
N ILE A 157 1.80 -21.07 -17.41
CA ILE A 157 0.38 -21.18 -17.07
C ILE A 157 -0.35 -22.08 -18.05
N LYS A 158 -1.53 -22.57 -17.65
CA LYS A 158 -2.41 -23.38 -18.50
C LYS A 158 -3.68 -22.62 -18.81
N TYR A 159 -4.01 -22.53 -20.10
CA TYR A 159 -5.32 -22.12 -20.58
C TYR A 159 -6.13 -23.35 -20.99
N SER A 160 -7.43 -23.31 -20.76
CA SER A 160 -8.39 -24.26 -21.30
C SER A 160 -9.37 -23.52 -22.22
N ILE A 161 -9.46 -23.95 -23.48
CA ILE A 161 -10.41 -23.42 -24.46
C ILE A 161 -11.42 -24.53 -24.71
N THR A 162 -12.70 -24.24 -24.48
CA THR A 162 -13.82 -25.15 -24.76
C THR A 162 -14.68 -24.54 -25.85
N ILE A 163 -14.88 -25.26 -26.96
CA ILE A 163 -15.85 -24.91 -28.01
C ILE A 163 -17.00 -25.91 -27.94
N GLU A 164 -18.22 -25.40 -28.03
CA GLU A 164 -19.47 -26.18 -27.98
C GLU A 164 -20.39 -25.75 -29.12
N ASN A 165 -20.96 -26.72 -29.81
CA ASN A 165 -22.11 -26.50 -30.70
C ASN A 165 -23.38 -26.53 -29.82
N VAL A 166 -24.06 -25.40 -29.68
CA VAL A 166 -25.29 -25.27 -28.88
C VAL A 166 -26.56 -25.33 -29.76
N ALA A 167 -26.40 -25.52 -31.07
CA ALA A 167 -27.51 -25.73 -32.00
C ALA A 167 -27.92 -27.22 -32.05
N ASP A 168 -29.06 -27.46 -32.65
CA ASP A 168 -29.63 -28.80 -32.83
C ASP A 168 -29.16 -29.49 -34.12
N THR A 169 -28.33 -28.82 -34.93
CA THR A 169 -27.77 -29.30 -36.20
C THR A 169 -26.25 -29.28 -36.16
N THR A 170 -25.61 -30.07 -37.02
CA THR A 170 -24.14 -30.07 -37.16
C THR A 170 -23.63 -28.74 -37.73
N VAL A 171 -22.62 -28.16 -37.09
CA VAL A 171 -21.87 -27.02 -37.60
C VAL A 171 -20.58 -27.56 -38.21
N SER A 172 -20.43 -27.41 -39.52
CA SER A 172 -19.24 -27.90 -40.23
C SER A 172 -18.19 -26.79 -40.39
N ASN A 173 -16.90 -27.23 -40.53
CA ASN A 173 -15.74 -26.35 -40.73
C ASN A 173 -15.60 -25.27 -39.65
N VAL A 174 -15.90 -25.61 -38.37
CA VAL A 174 -15.65 -24.72 -37.26
C VAL A 174 -14.15 -24.53 -37.11
N THR A 175 -13.69 -23.28 -37.12
CA THR A 175 -12.29 -22.92 -36.86
C THR A 175 -12.20 -22.23 -35.51
N VAL A 176 -11.35 -22.74 -34.62
CA VAL A 176 -11.01 -22.11 -33.33
C VAL A 176 -9.58 -21.60 -33.41
N MET A 177 -9.35 -20.35 -33.01
CA MET A 177 -8.03 -19.71 -33.05
C MET A 177 -7.72 -19.00 -31.73
N ASP A 178 -6.44 -19.00 -31.38
CA ASP A 178 -5.86 -18.20 -30.31
C ASP A 178 -4.47 -17.75 -30.76
N GLU A 179 -4.37 -16.50 -31.16
CA GLU A 179 -3.12 -15.94 -31.70
C GLU A 179 -2.00 -15.87 -30.68
N THR A 180 -2.31 -15.54 -29.42
CA THR A 180 -1.33 -15.47 -28.33
C THR A 180 -0.68 -16.82 -28.07
N LEU A 181 -1.45 -17.91 -28.19
CA LEU A 181 -0.98 -19.28 -28.00
C LEU A 181 -0.44 -19.91 -29.28
N GLY A 182 -0.59 -19.23 -30.43
CA GLY A 182 -0.28 -19.80 -31.75
C GLY A 182 -1.12 -21.06 -32.04
N PHE A 183 -2.34 -21.11 -31.52
CA PHE A 183 -3.23 -22.26 -31.59
C PHE A 183 -4.26 -22.10 -32.70
N SER A 184 -4.50 -23.14 -33.47
CA SER A 184 -5.59 -23.23 -34.42
C SER A 184 -6.10 -24.70 -34.49
N TRP A 185 -7.41 -24.84 -34.52
CA TRP A 185 -8.11 -26.09 -34.73
C TRP A 185 -9.22 -25.90 -35.75
N ASN A 186 -9.46 -26.92 -36.60
CA ASN A 186 -10.59 -26.94 -37.54
C ASN A 186 -11.24 -28.32 -37.49
N GLY A 187 -12.60 -28.32 -37.52
CA GLY A 187 -13.37 -29.56 -37.51
C GLY A 187 -14.88 -29.31 -37.51
N ASP A 188 -15.64 -30.38 -37.59
CA ASP A 188 -17.09 -30.36 -37.50
C ASP A 188 -17.49 -30.60 -36.06
N LEU A 189 -18.60 -29.97 -35.62
CA LEU A 189 -19.21 -30.18 -34.32
C LEU A 189 -20.63 -30.69 -34.48
N SER A 190 -20.94 -31.87 -34.03
CA SER A 190 -22.33 -32.42 -33.94
C SER A 190 -23.13 -31.63 -32.90
N PRO A 191 -24.46 -31.73 -32.88
CA PRO A 191 -25.30 -31.11 -31.86
C PRO A 191 -24.83 -31.45 -30.44
N SER A 192 -24.68 -30.42 -29.58
CA SER A 192 -24.17 -30.51 -28.19
C SER A 192 -22.76 -31.07 -28.04
N GLU A 193 -21.99 -31.22 -29.11
CA GLU A 193 -20.59 -31.64 -29.06
C GLU A 193 -19.72 -30.55 -28.49
N LYS A 194 -18.77 -30.98 -27.62
CA LYS A 194 -17.79 -30.12 -26.97
C LYS A 194 -16.38 -30.60 -27.24
N ASN A 195 -15.51 -29.71 -27.69
CA ASN A 195 -14.07 -29.98 -27.76
C ASN A 195 -13.32 -29.08 -26.78
N VAL A 196 -12.39 -29.69 -26.03
CA VAL A 196 -11.60 -29.02 -24.99
C VAL A 196 -10.13 -29.07 -25.34
N PHE A 197 -9.48 -27.92 -25.39
CA PHE A 197 -8.06 -27.76 -25.69
C PHE A 197 -7.33 -27.20 -24.47
N ASN A 198 -6.39 -27.96 -23.91
CA ASN A 198 -5.55 -27.55 -22.80
C ASN A 198 -4.18 -27.15 -23.32
N LEU A 199 -3.84 -25.89 -23.22
CA LEU A 199 -2.67 -25.28 -23.79
C LEU A 199 -1.78 -24.67 -22.72
N THR A 200 -0.47 -24.79 -22.87
CA THR A 200 0.50 -24.21 -21.95
C THR A 200 1.10 -22.97 -22.57
N TYR A 201 1.22 -21.91 -21.78
CA TYR A 201 1.80 -20.64 -22.20
C TYR A 201 2.83 -20.15 -21.18
N VAL A 202 4.01 -19.75 -21.67
CA VAL A 202 5.04 -19.11 -20.85
C VAL A 202 4.88 -17.60 -20.95
N ILE A 203 4.60 -16.97 -19.83
CA ILE A 203 4.37 -15.52 -19.76
C ILE A 203 5.66 -14.76 -20.08
N PRO A 204 5.70 -13.92 -21.11
CA PRO A 204 6.88 -13.13 -21.45
C PRO A 204 7.27 -12.15 -20.33
N LEU A 205 8.55 -11.82 -20.22
CA LEU A 205 9.03 -10.85 -19.24
C LEU A 205 8.50 -9.42 -19.49
N ASN A 206 8.08 -9.13 -20.71
CA ASN A 206 7.47 -7.87 -21.13
C ASN A 206 5.94 -7.93 -21.24
N ALA A 207 5.30 -8.99 -20.72
CA ALA A 207 3.84 -9.10 -20.72
C ALA A 207 3.18 -7.89 -20.06
N SER A 208 2.02 -7.51 -20.62
CA SER A 208 1.13 -6.50 -20.02
C SER A 208 0.56 -7.00 -18.69
N ASP A 209 0.07 -6.08 -17.90
CA ASP A 209 -0.67 -6.33 -16.69
C ASP A 209 -1.98 -5.51 -16.73
N PRO A 210 -3.15 -6.18 -16.74
CA PRO A 210 -3.33 -7.62 -16.83
C PRO A 210 -2.89 -8.22 -18.19
N LEU A 211 -2.62 -9.52 -18.22
CA LEU A 211 -2.42 -10.30 -19.43
C LEU A 211 -3.76 -10.78 -19.94
N VAL A 212 -4.25 -10.13 -20.98
CA VAL A 212 -5.53 -10.47 -21.64
C VAL A 212 -5.24 -11.38 -22.82
N ASN A 213 -5.95 -12.49 -22.91
CA ASN A 213 -5.83 -13.43 -24.02
C ASN A 213 -7.20 -13.89 -24.50
N THR A 214 -7.47 -13.76 -25.81
CA THR A 214 -8.75 -14.03 -26.44
C THR A 214 -8.66 -15.26 -27.35
N ALA A 215 -9.64 -16.14 -27.27
CA ALA A 215 -9.88 -17.21 -28.23
C ALA A 215 -11.12 -16.89 -29.06
N THR A 216 -11.07 -17.16 -30.35
CA THR A 216 -12.17 -16.93 -31.28
C THR A 216 -12.58 -18.23 -31.97
N ALA A 217 -13.86 -18.35 -32.28
CA ALA A 217 -14.39 -19.45 -33.08
C ALA A 217 -15.25 -18.87 -34.20
N TYR A 218 -15.14 -19.43 -35.42
CA TYR A 218 -15.97 -19.06 -36.54
C TYR A 218 -16.31 -20.26 -37.44
N ALA A 219 -17.45 -20.18 -38.09
CA ALA A 219 -17.88 -21.10 -39.14
C ALA A 219 -18.79 -20.36 -40.12
N GLU A 220 -19.06 -20.95 -41.30
CA GLU A 220 -20.02 -20.40 -42.25
C GLU A 220 -21.18 -21.35 -42.46
N ILE A 221 -22.41 -20.83 -42.34
CA ILE A 221 -23.64 -21.56 -42.63
C ILE A 221 -24.51 -20.71 -43.56
N ASN A 222 -24.83 -21.24 -44.75
CA ASN A 222 -25.70 -20.57 -45.73
C ASN A 222 -25.28 -19.12 -46.01
N GLN A 223 -23.96 -18.87 -46.19
CA GLN A 223 -23.39 -17.53 -46.40
C GLN A 223 -23.48 -16.60 -45.16
N THR A 224 -23.84 -17.11 -44.03
CA THR A 224 -23.80 -16.38 -42.75
C THR A 224 -22.58 -16.82 -41.93
N THR A 225 -21.74 -15.87 -41.55
CA THR A 225 -20.62 -16.17 -40.64
C THR A 225 -21.11 -16.27 -39.21
N LEU A 226 -20.90 -17.40 -38.63
CA LEU A 226 -21.04 -17.60 -37.17
C LEU A 226 -19.75 -17.17 -36.51
N PHE A 227 -19.85 -16.44 -35.41
CA PHE A 227 -18.70 -15.97 -34.63
C PHE A 227 -18.97 -16.10 -33.15
N ALA A 228 -17.97 -16.50 -32.40
CA ALA A 228 -17.97 -16.48 -30.96
C ALA A 228 -16.56 -16.18 -30.44
N GLU A 229 -16.44 -15.48 -29.34
CA GLU A 229 -15.17 -15.18 -28.70
C GLU A 229 -15.27 -15.32 -27.18
N SER A 230 -14.13 -15.56 -26.56
CA SER A 230 -13.99 -15.62 -25.11
C SER A 230 -12.63 -15.12 -24.68
N GLU A 231 -12.62 -14.23 -23.72
CA GLU A 231 -11.43 -13.62 -23.16
C GLU A 231 -11.12 -14.20 -21.78
N CYS A 232 -9.84 -14.33 -21.48
CA CYS A 232 -9.34 -14.65 -20.15
C CYS A 232 -8.28 -13.64 -19.76
N SER A 233 -8.48 -12.99 -18.63
CA SER A 233 -7.56 -12.02 -18.04
C SER A 233 -6.80 -12.64 -16.88
N VAL A 234 -5.48 -12.49 -16.86
CA VAL A 234 -4.58 -12.98 -15.81
C VAL A 234 -3.86 -11.77 -15.22
N ASP A 235 -4.01 -11.57 -13.91
CA ASP A 235 -3.31 -10.50 -13.17
C ASP A 235 -1.83 -10.88 -12.95
N ILE A 236 -0.91 -10.02 -13.35
CA ILE A 236 0.53 -10.31 -13.34
C ILE A 236 1.19 -9.69 -12.12
N LEU A 237 1.29 -10.49 -11.05
CA LEU A 237 1.81 -10.06 -9.78
C LEU A 237 3.28 -9.62 -9.83
N GLN A 238 3.57 -8.47 -9.24
CA GLN A 238 4.91 -7.89 -9.10
C GLN A 238 5.22 -7.59 -7.63
N PRO A 239 5.36 -8.63 -6.78
CA PRO A 239 5.62 -8.45 -5.37
C PRO A 239 6.95 -7.72 -5.16
N LYS A 240 6.98 -6.72 -4.29
CA LYS A 240 8.18 -5.95 -3.99
C LYS A 240 8.14 -5.37 -2.59
N LEU A 241 9.27 -5.47 -1.88
CA LEU A 241 9.43 -5.01 -0.52
C LEU A 241 10.53 -3.93 -0.45
N ALA A 242 10.37 -2.96 0.43
CA ALA A 242 11.39 -1.99 0.80
C ALA A 242 11.59 -1.98 2.32
N VAL A 243 12.84 -1.76 2.74
CA VAL A 243 13.21 -1.56 4.15
C VAL A 243 13.95 -0.24 4.25
N ASN A 244 13.60 0.57 5.25
CA ASN A 244 14.32 1.78 5.63
C ASN A 244 14.68 1.65 7.12
N LYS A 245 15.97 1.87 7.45
CA LYS A 245 16.47 1.75 8.81
C LYS A 245 17.16 3.03 9.25
N THR A 246 16.80 3.53 10.41
CA THR A 246 17.37 4.73 11.02
C THR A 246 17.84 4.45 12.44
N VAL A 247 18.69 5.32 12.97
CA VAL A 247 19.18 5.30 14.34
C VAL A 247 19.20 6.71 14.92
N GLU A 248 18.76 6.85 16.18
CA GLU A 248 18.77 8.12 16.88
C GLU A 248 19.26 7.93 18.33
N PRO A 249 20.24 8.68 18.79
CA PRO A 249 21.10 9.55 18.02
C PRO A 249 22.08 8.75 17.12
N GLN A 250 22.47 9.32 15.98
CA GLN A 250 23.45 8.67 15.08
C GLN A 250 24.87 8.69 15.64
N GLU A 251 25.16 9.59 16.58
CA GLU A 251 26.40 9.66 17.32
C GLU A 251 26.15 9.67 18.83
N THR A 252 26.88 8.84 19.57
CA THR A 252 26.74 8.74 21.02
C THR A 252 28.03 8.29 21.68
N PHE A 253 28.05 8.15 23.02
CA PHE A 253 29.17 7.60 23.75
C PHE A 253 28.97 6.12 24.07
N ALA A 254 30.07 5.38 24.20
CA ALA A 254 30.06 3.97 24.58
C ALA A 254 29.23 3.74 25.86
N GLY A 255 28.29 2.76 25.81
CA GLY A 255 27.35 2.39 26.89
C GLY A 255 26.11 3.26 26.99
N ASN A 256 25.89 4.19 26.07
CA ASN A 256 24.61 4.87 25.94
C ASN A 256 23.64 4.05 25.07
N ASN A 257 22.36 4.34 25.27
CA ASN A 257 21.30 3.78 24.43
C ASN A 257 21.11 4.61 23.16
N VAL A 258 20.84 3.91 22.07
CA VAL A 258 20.33 4.46 20.82
C VAL A 258 19.02 3.78 20.49
N THR A 259 18.15 4.46 19.76
CA THR A 259 16.89 3.90 19.25
C THR A 259 17.06 3.58 17.78
N PHE A 260 16.90 2.32 17.40
CA PHE A 260 16.79 1.91 16.01
C PHE A 260 15.33 1.87 15.61
N THR A 261 15.02 2.43 14.44
CA THR A 261 13.69 2.37 13.84
C THR A 261 13.80 1.73 12.46
N ILE A 262 12.95 0.74 12.21
CA ILE A 262 12.89 -0.01 10.97
C ILE A 262 11.49 0.16 10.40
N GLN A 263 11.41 0.66 9.18
CA GLN A 263 10.17 0.71 8.41
C GLN A 263 10.26 -0.30 7.27
N VAL A 264 9.28 -1.20 7.20
CA VAL A 264 9.10 -2.16 6.10
C VAL A 264 7.89 -1.72 5.31
N LYS A 265 8.03 -1.53 4.01
CA LYS A 265 6.95 -1.08 3.12
C LYS A 265 6.76 -2.05 1.96
N ASN A 266 5.52 -2.42 1.68
CA ASN A 266 5.15 -3.08 0.44
C ASN A 266 5.10 -2.04 -0.69
N ILE A 267 6.02 -2.13 -1.63
CA ILE A 267 6.11 -1.24 -2.81
C ILE A 267 5.76 -1.97 -4.12
N GLY A 268 5.21 -3.18 -4.00
CA GLY A 268 4.63 -3.95 -5.09
C GLY A 268 3.15 -3.63 -5.31
N ASP A 269 2.52 -4.36 -6.22
CA ASP A 269 1.12 -4.26 -6.63
C ASP A 269 0.21 -5.29 -5.93
N THR A 270 0.78 -6.29 -5.28
CA THR A 270 0.06 -7.38 -4.60
C THR A 270 0.30 -7.40 -3.10
N ALA A 271 -0.62 -7.97 -2.33
CA ALA A 271 -0.47 -8.15 -0.89
C ALA A 271 0.66 -9.12 -0.56
N LEU A 272 1.40 -8.83 0.50
CA LEU A 272 2.49 -9.63 1.02
C LEU A 272 2.11 -10.24 2.36
N TYR A 273 2.41 -11.54 2.52
CA TYR A 273 2.08 -12.36 3.69
C TYR A 273 3.34 -12.95 4.32
N ASN A 274 3.21 -13.49 5.52
CA ASN A 274 4.28 -14.18 6.24
C ASN A 274 5.54 -13.30 6.36
N LEU A 275 5.34 -12.02 6.70
CA LEU A 275 6.44 -11.08 6.91
C LEU A 275 7.31 -11.57 8.05
N THR A 276 8.62 -11.60 7.83
CA THR A 276 9.64 -11.80 8.86
C THR A 276 10.60 -10.63 8.85
N LEU A 277 11.05 -10.21 10.03
CA LEU A 277 12.01 -9.12 10.20
C LEU A 277 13.13 -9.58 11.13
N ILE A 278 14.35 -9.52 10.64
CA ILE A 278 15.56 -9.89 11.39
C ILE A 278 16.49 -8.68 11.43
N ASP A 279 16.89 -8.32 12.64
CA ASP A 279 17.85 -7.27 12.90
C ASP A 279 19.16 -7.85 13.40
N SER A 280 20.32 -7.34 12.95
CA SER A 280 21.63 -7.91 13.29
C SER A 280 22.05 -7.71 14.76
N MET A 281 21.42 -6.75 15.48
CA MET A 281 21.67 -6.51 16.91
C MET A 281 20.56 -7.05 17.81
N TYR A 282 19.31 -6.96 17.37
CA TYR A 282 18.17 -7.43 18.17
C TYR A 282 17.89 -8.92 17.95
N GLY A 283 18.13 -9.42 16.75
CA GLY A 283 17.71 -10.76 16.32
C GLY A 283 16.38 -10.75 15.57
N ALA A 284 15.65 -11.85 15.60
CA ALA A 284 14.34 -11.97 14.99
C ALA A 284 13.29 -11.17 15.77
N VAL A 285 12.52 -10.35 15.09
CA VAL A 285 11.36 -9.66 15.69
C VAL A 285 10.25 -10.69 15.91
N PRO A 286 9.64 -10.74 17.11
CA PRO A 286 8.55 -11.66 17.40
C PRO A 286 7.38 -11.52 16.42
N THR A 287 6.84 -12.64 15.98
CA THR A 287 5.80 -12.67 14.94
C THR A 287 4.49 -12.03 15.38
N GLU A 288 4.21 -12.03 16.68
CA GLU A 288 3.04 -11.36 17.28
C GLU A 288 3.08 -9.82 17.17
N LEU A 289 4.25 -9.24 16.94
CA LEU A 289 4.44 -7.81 16.71
C LEU A 289 4.41 -7.42 15.24
N ILE A 290 4.39 -8.40 14.34
CA ILE A 290 4.45 -8.21 12.89
C ILE A 290 3.03 -8.37 12.33
N PRO A 291 2.57 -7.50 11.39
CA PRO A 291 1.27 -7.66 10.78
C PRO A 291 1.18 -8.96 9.97
N LEU A 292 -0.01 -9.56 9.90
CA LEU A 292 -0.26 -10.80 9.15
C LEU A 292 -0.07 -10.63 7.65
N SER A 293 -0.33 -9.42 7.15
CA SER A 293 -0.15 -9.04 5.74
C SER A 293 0.19 -7.56 5.62
N LEU A 294 0.76 -7.19 4.48
CA LEU A 294 0.96 -5.81 4.04
C LEU A 294 0.32 -5.63 2.68
N SER A 295 -0.74 -4.84 2.61
CA SER A 295 -1.37 -4.44 1.35
C SER A 295 -0.42 -3.59 0.49
N PRO A 296 -0.66 -3.42 -0.82
CA PRO A 296 0.10 -2.49 -1.65
C PRO A 296 0.17 -1.10 -1.01
N GLN A 297 1.39 -0.52 -0.97
CA GLN A 297 1.74 0.77 -0.35
C GLN A 297 1.63 0.82 1.19
N GLU A 298 1.16 -0.22 1.85
CA GLU A 298 1.13 -0.30 3.31
C GLU A 298 2.54 -0.43 3.90
N SER A 299 2.73 0.08 5.13
CA SER A 299 3.99 0.00 5.85
C SER A 299 3.79 -0.43 7.29
N PHE A 300 4.77 -1.18 7.80
CA PHE A 300 4.93 -1.55 9.19
C PHE A 300 6.19 -0.89 9.75
N THR A 301 6.10 -0.31 10.95
CA THR A 301 7.24 0.33 11.62
C THR A 301 7.45 -0.29 12.99
N TRP A 302 8.70 -0.64 13.28
CA TRP A 302 9.11 -1.21 14.55
C TRP A 302 10.39 -0.55 15.06
N SER A 303 10.49 -0.34 16.37
CA SER A 303 11.61 0.34 17.00
C SER A 303 12.06 -0.38 18.27
N PHE A 304 13.35 -0.32 18.56
CA PHE A 304 13.92 -0.85 19.80
C PHE A 304 15.11 -0.01 20.27
N ASN A 305 15.39 -0.09 21.57
CA ASN A 305 16.55 0.53 22.17
C ASN A 305 17.68 -0.49 22.32
N ALA A 306 18.90 -0.06 22.03
CA ALA A 306 20.09 -0.87 22.24
C ALA A 306 21.20 -0.05 22.88
N THR A 307 21.90 -0.64 23.86
CA THR A 307 23.12 -0.08 24.42
C THR A 307 24.29 -0.37 23.47
N VAL A 308 24.99 0.68 23.04
CA VAL A 308 26.10 0.56 22.06
C VAL A 308 27.44 0.85 22.72
N THR A 309 28.46 0.06 22.38
CA THR A 309 29.81 0.17 22.96
C THR A 309 30.91 0.47 21.94
N ALA A 310 30.64 0.27 20.65
CA ALA A 310 31.57 0.52 19.55
C ALA A 310 30.80 0.95 18.28
N CYS A 311 31.49 1.67 17.40
CA CYS A 311 30.98 2.01 16.08
C CYS A 311 30.70 0.75 15.28
N ASN A 312 29.55 0.69 14.63
CA ASN A 312 29.16 -0.46 13.81
C ASN A 312 28.06 -0.10 12.81
N PHE A 313 27.80 -1.04 11.91
CA PHE A 313 26.61 -1.06 11.10
C PHE A 313 25.57 -1.97 11.77
N ASN A 314 24.34 -1.51 11.81
CA ASN A 314 23.21 -2.35 12.15
C ASN A 314 22.35 -2.56 10.91
N LYS A 315 22.11 -3.85 10.54
CA LYS A 315 21.37 -4.25 9.35
C LYS A 315 20.04 -4.88 9.73
N ALA A 316 18.97 -4.44 9.06
CA ALA A 316 17.68 -5.12 9.10
C ALA A 316 17.41 -5.82 7.76
N THR A 317 16.82 -7.01 7.83
CA THR A 317 16.40 -7.78 6.66
C THR A 317 14.96 -8.21 6.86
N ALA A 318 14.09 -7.88 5.92
CA ALA A 318 12.70 -8.30 5.88
C ALA A 318 12.47 -9.25 4.71
N THR A 319 11.64 -10.27 4.94
CA THR A 319 11.25 -11.27 3.93
C THR A 319 9.75 -11.47 4.00
N ALA A 320 9.07 -11.56 2.85
CA ALA A 320 7.65 -11.85 2.77
C ALA A 320 7.34 -12.67 1.52
N ARG A 321 6.10 -13.13 1.37
CA ARG A 321 5.63 -13.90 0.21
C ARG A 321 4.32 -13.32 -0.29
N ASP A 322 4.11 -13.36 -1.61
CA ASP A 322 2.80 -13.08 -2.18
C ASP A 322 1.85 -14.29 -2.07
N ILE A 323 0.63 -14.14 -2.64
CA ILE A 323 -0.41 -15.18 -2.59
C ILE A 323 -0.01 -16.46 -3.33
N LEU A 324 0.86 -16.39 -4.34
CA LEU A 324 1.39 -17.53 -5.07
C LEU A 324 2.63 -18.15 -4.39
N GLY A 325 3.09 -17.54 -3.28
CA GLY A 325 4.23 -18.01 -2.50
C GLY A 325 5.59 -17.50 -2.96
N LYS A 326 5.64 -16.59 -3.94
CA LYS A 326 6.90 -15.98 -4.38
C LYS A 326 7.50 -15.13 -3.28
N GLN A 327 8.72 -15.44 -2.92
CA GLN A 327 9.42 -14.74 -1.85
C GLN A 327 10.08 -13.45 -2.37
N VAL A 328 9.90 -12.38 -1.61
CA VAL A 328 10.64 -11.13 -1.76
C VAL A 328 11.43 -10.83 -0.50
N THR A 329 12.59 -10.23 -0.68
CA THR A 329 13.50 -9.87 0.41
C THR A 329 14.05 -8.48 0.17
N ALA A 330 14.07 -7.67 1.22
CA ALA A 330 14.70 -6.36 1.22
C ALA A 330 15.50 -6.17 2.50
N CYS A 331 16.54 -5.35 2.43
CA CYS A 331 17.34 -5.02 3.60
C CYS A 331 17.84 -3.58 3.52
N ASP A 332 18.11 -3.04 4.70
CA ASP A 332 18.80 -1.76 4.85
C ASP A 332 19.73 -1.80 6.05
N LYS A 333 20.73 -0.93 6.06
CA LYS A 333 21.73 -0.84 7.11
C LYS A 333 22.02 0.62 7.46
N VAL A 334 22.13 0.90 8.74
CA VAL A 334 22.52 2.22 9.24
C VAL A 334 23.85 2.12 9.97
N PHE A 335 24.71 3.09 9.75
CA PHE A 335 25.93 3.28 10.52
C PHE A 335 25.64 4.20 11.72
N PHE A 336 26.19 3.86 12.88
CA PHE A 336 26.19 4.71 14.07
C PHE A 336 27.61 4.86 14.59
N ASN A 337 27.90 6.06 15.07
CA ASN A 337 29.21 6.43 15.60
C ASN A 337 29.20 6.38 17.12
N VAL A 338 30.17 5.66 17.70
CA VAL A 338 30.33 5.57 19.15
C VAL A 338 31.66 6.15 19.54
N LYS A 339 31.61 7.31 20.19
CA LYS A 339 32.81 7.93 20.75
C LYS A 339 33.29 7.11 21.96
N PRO A 340 34.59 6.84 22.07
CA PRO A 340 35.14 6.22 23.27
C PRO A 340 34.83 7.10 24.49
N ARG A 341 34.58 6.49 25.64
CA ARG A 341 34.53 7.22 26.90
C ARG A 341 35.91 7.69 27.21
N THR A 342 36.07 8.98 27.39
CA THR A 342 37.31 9.56 27.81
C THR A 342 37.66 9.12 29.23
N CYS A 343 38.94 9.07 29.56
CA CYS A 343 39.40 8.93 30.95
C CYS A 343 38.77 10.00 31.86
N PRO A 344 38.68 9.74 33.17
CA PRO A 344 38.19 10.73 34.12
C PRO A 344 38.92 12.05 33.93
N LYS A 345 38.21 13.15 34.00
CA LYS A 345 38.81 14.50 33.95
C LYS A 345 38.96 15.02 35.35
N SER A 346 40.08 15.67 35.63
CA SER A 346 40.43 16.26 36.90
C SER A 346 39.51 17.45 37.27
N MET A 347 39.56 17.83 38.54
CA MET A 347 38.92 19.07 39.04
C MET A 347 39.37 20.32 38.24
N GLY A 348 40.68 20.40 37.96
CA GLY A 348 41.25 21.51 37.14
C GLY A 348 40.64 21.60 35.77
N TYR A 349 40.43 20.45 35.12
CA TYR A 349 39.80 20.40 33.80
C TYR A 349 38.37 20.95 33.84
N TRP A 350 37.51 20.36 34.67
CA TRP A 350 36.09 20.76 34.73
C TRP A 350 35.89 22.21 35.17
N LYS A 351 36.81 22.74 36.04
CA LYS A 351 36.80 24.12 36.45
C LYS A 351 37.08 25.10 35.31
N ASN A 352 38.01 24.71 34.39
CA ASN A 352 38.50 25.59 33.33
C ASN A 352 37.76 25.39 31.99
N HIS A 353 36.95 24.31 31.85
CA HIS A 353 36.19 24.00 30.64
C HIS A 353 34.69 23.88 30.93
N PRO A 354 34.05 24.97 31.40
CA PRO A 354 32.63 24.94 31.71
C PRO A 354 31.74 24.69 30.47
N GLU A 355 32.22 24.98 29.27
CA GLU A 355 31.56 24.72 27.98
C GLU A 355 31.39 23.20 27.71
N GLU A 356 32.26 22.36 28.26
CA GLU A 356 32.23 20.92 28.08
C GLU A 356 31.42 20.17 29.13
N TRP A 357 30.75 20.86 30.06
CA TRP A 357 29.95 20.21 31.07
C TRP A 357 28.77 19.47 30.41
N PRO A 358 28.57 18.18 30.73
CA PRO A 358 27.54 17.33 30.09
C PRO A 358 26.13 17.63 30.59
N VAL A 359 25.97 18.48 31.59
CA VAL A 359 24.69 18.80 32.24
C VAL A 359 24.63 20.27 32.67
N GLU A 360 23.43 20.85 32.64
CA GLU A 360 23.17 22.20 33.12
C GLU A 360 22.89 22.25 34.63
N LYS A 361 22.62 21.12 35.27
CA LYS A 361 22.34 21.01 36.72
C LYS A 361 22.92 19.74 37.29
N ILE A 362 23.38 19.80 38.54
CA ILE A 362 23.83 18.63 39.32
C ILE A 362 22.97 18.55 40.56
N ASN A 363 22.42 17.36 40.80
CA ASN A 363 21.65 17.08 42.02
C ASN A 363 22.55 16.42 43.06
N ILE A 364 22.56 16.96 44.25
CA ILE A 364 23.27 16.41 45.42
C ILE A 364 22.33 16.53 46.61
N CYS A 365 22.06 15.39 47.27
CA CYS A 365 20.98 15.32 48.24
C CYS A 365 19.63 15.80 47.68
N ASN A 366 18.95 16.65 48.39
CA ASN A 366 17.66 17.26 47.99
C ASN A 366 17.84 18.63 47.28
N ALA A 367 19.09 19.03 46.98
CA ALA A 367 19.40 20.29 46.34
C ALA A 367 19.80 20.08 44.84
N SER A 368 19.35 20.99 43.99
CA SER A 368 19.75 21.04 42.58
C SER A 368 20.59 22.29 42.33
N TYR A 369 21.84 22.10 41.98
CA TYR A 369 22.80 23.14 41.72
C TYR A 369 22.87 23.37 40.20
N SER A 370 22.67 24.60 39.79
CA SER A 370 22.95 25.01 38.40
C SER A 370 24.45 24.89 38.11
N LYS A 371 24.82 24.82 36.85
CA LYS A 371 26.23 24.80 36.38
C LYS A 371 27.07 25.92 37.01
N ASN A 372 26.52 27.16 37.01
CA ASN A 372 27.22 28.30 37.60
C ASN A 372 27.41 28.16 39.12
N GLU A 373 26.42 27.69 39.86
CA GLU A 373 26.52 27.43 41.31
C GLU A 373 27.55 26.34 41.61
N ALA A 374 27.54 25.24 40.83
CA ALA A 374 28.50 24.16 41.01
C ALA A 374 29.94 24.61 40.71
N ILE A 375 30.15 25.43 39.66
CA ILE A 375 31.46 26.05 39.37
C ILE A 375 31.90 26.97 40.50
N GLN A 376 30.98 27.71 41.09
CA GLN A 376 31.31 28.60 42.24
C GLN A 376 31.73 27.76 43.47
N ILE A 377 31.04 26.66 43.76
CA ILE A 377 31.40 25.71 44.83
C ILE A 377 32.87 25.19 44.61
N ILE A 378 33.22 24.84 43.37
CA ILE A 378 34.56 24.37 43.02
C ILE A 378 35.62 25.47 43.26
N LYS A 379 35.29 26.73 42.93
CA LYS A 379 36.19 27.89 43.12
C LYS A 379 36.42 28.30 44.57
N GLU A 380 35.34 28.20 45.38
CA GLU A 380 35.32 28.67 46.78
C GLU A 380 35.73 27.61 47.79
N ALA A 381 35.93 26.35 47.33
CA ALA A 381 36.23 25.24 48.23
C ALA A 381 37.48 25.53 49.09
N ASN A 382 37.28 25.48 50.41
CA ASN A 382 38.35 25.60 51.39
C ASN A 382 38.96 24.22 51.68
N SER A 383 40.26 24.07 51.42
CA SER A 383 40.95 22.78 51.64
C SER A 383 41.06 22.36 53.13
N LYS A 384 40.78 23.26 54.05
CA LYS A 384 40.75 22.95 55.51
C LYS A 384 39.43 22.35 55.94
N ASP A 385 38.34 22.51 55.19
CA ASP A 385 37.05 21.96 55.44
C ASP A 385 36.87 20.66 54.65
N ALA A 386 36.68 19.53 55.33
CA ALA A 386 36.54 18.23 54.70
C ALA A 386 35.26 18.11 53.87
N THR A 387 34.14 18.77 54.26
CA THR A 387 32.89 18.76 53.51
C THR A 387 32.98 19.56 52.23
N ASN A 388 33.73 20.66 52.24
CA ASN A 388 33.99 21.46 51.02
C ASN A 388 34.72 20.62 49.98
N MET A 389 35.76 19.94 50.39
CA MET A 389 36.55 19.10 49.48
C MET A 389 35.78 17.86 49.00
N LEU A 390 34.96 17.25 49.91
CA LEU A 390 34.11 16.13 49.54
C LEU A 390 33.07 16.55 48.50
N MET A 391 32.41 17.70 48.70
CA MET A 391 31.42 18.26 47.76
C MET A 391 32.02 18.49 46.36
N VAL A 392 33.21 19.05 46.31
CA VAL A 392 33.91 19.27 45.03
C VAL A 392 34.20 17.97 44.31
N GLN A 393 34.79 16.98 44.99
CA GLN A 393 35.10 15.69 44.39
C GLN A 393 33.85 14.95 43.96
N LEU A 394 32.75 15.12 44.68
CA LEU A 394 31.43 14.56 44.28
C LEU A 394 30.87 15.24 43.04
N ILE A 395 30.99 16.53 42.88
CA ILE A 395 30.64 17.26 41.63
C ILE A 395 31.43 16.69 40.47
N ILE A 396 32.75 16.60 40.61
CA ILE A 396 33.66 16.16 39.54
C ILE A 396 33.34 14.70 39.14
N VAL A 397 33.16 13.81 40.10
CA VAL A 397 32.82 12.40 39.79
C VAL A 397 31.47 12.28 39.10
N LYS A 398 30.47 13.07 39.49
CA LYS A 398 29.17 13.10 38.77
C LYS A 398 29.30 13.58 37.33
N LEU A 399 30.15 14.58 37.08
CA LEU A 399 30.44 15.01 35.70
C LEU A 399 31.12 13.89 34.90
N ASN A 400 32.18 13.29 35.47
CA ASN A 400 32.90 12.16 34.86
C ASN A 400 31.94 10.98 34.57
N ARG A 401 31.06 10.64 35.53
CA ARG A 401 30.04 9.60 35.33
C ARG A 401 29.02 9.96 34.25
N ARG A 402 28.65 11.23 34.10
CA ARG A 402 27.77 11.71 33.03
C ARG A 402 28.47 11.70 31.67
N CYS A 403 29.79 11.93 31.62
CA CYS A 403 30.59 11.73 30.42
C CYS A 403 30.84 10.24 30.15
N GLY A 404 30.43 9.38 31.07
CA GLY A 404 30.39 7.96 30.88
C GLY A 404 31.64 7.22 31.28
N VAL A 405 32.43 7.76 32.18
CA VAL A 405 33.52 7.02 32.81
C VAL A 405 32.96 5.80 33.56
N SER A 406 33.65 4.65 33.45
CA SER A 406 33.22 3.40 34.15
C SER A 406 33.08 3.60 35.64
N PRO A 407 32.07 3.00 36.31
CA PRO A 407 32.00 3.03 37.79
C PRO A 407 33.09 2.21 38.44
N GLU A 408 33.65 1.24 37.74
CA GLU A 408 34.70 0.37 38.27
C GLU A 408 36.07 0.98 38.00
N PHE A 409 36.88 1.10 39.04
CA PHE A 409 38.24 1.58 38.95
C PHE A 409 39.16 0.88 39.94
N LYS A 410 40.46 0.88 39.68
CA LYS A 410 41.46 0.30 40.57
C LYS A 410 41.96 1.34 41.58
N CYS A 411 41.79 1.04 42.85
CA CYS A 411 42.35 1.83 43.94
C CYS A 411 43.14 0.90 44.88
N GLN A 412 44.42 1.14 45.09
CA GLN A 412 45.29 0.37 45.97
C GLN A 412 45.19 -1.16 45.79
N GLN A 413 45.21 -1.64 44.54
CA GLN A 413 45.08 -3.05 44.15
C GLN A 413 43.68 -3.68 44.32
N GLN A 414 42.66 -2.92 44.69
CA GLN A 414 41.28 -3.34 44.75
C GLN A 414 40.46 -2.70 43.64
N THR A 415 39.54 -3.45 43.08
CA THR A 415 38.52 -2.91 42.17
C THR A 415 37.39 -2.38 43.01
N LEU A 416 37.10 -1.09 42.93
CA LEU A 416 36.02 -0.42 43.65
C LEU A 416 34.96 0.04 42.65
N ASN A 417 33.70 0.06 43.12
CA ASN A 417 32.58 0.67 42.38
C ASN A 417 32.32 2.07 42.95
N VAL A 418 32.60 3.10 42.17
CA VAL A 418 32.46 4.49 42.59
C VAL A 418 31.02 4.91 42.87
N ASP A 419 30.01 4.25 42.27
CA ASP A 419 28.59 4.59 42.50
C ASP A 419 28.15 4.35 43.94
N GLN A 420 28.73 3.34 44.62
CA GLN A 420 28.51 3.15 46.06
C GLN A 420 29.12 4.28 46.89
N VAL A 421 30.32 4.73 46.51
CA VAL A 421 31.00 5.84 47.22
C VAL A 421 30.25 7.17 46.96
N ILE A 422 29.72 7.39 45.77
CA ILE A 422 28.85 8.53 45.43
C ILE A 422 27.64 8.56 46.39
N ASN A 423 26.93 7.43 46.54
CA ASN A 423 25.75 7.35 47.39
C ASN A 423 26.08 7.63 48.86
N ASN A 424 27.19 7.07 49.36
CA ASN A 424 27.65 7.32 50.74
C ASN A 424 28.04 8.78 50.96
N ALA A 425 28.77 9.37 50.02
CA ALA A 425 29.16 10.79 50.04
C ALA A 425 27.93 11.72 50.00
N GLU A 426 26.93 11.41 49.21
CA GLU A 426 25.68 12.15 49.19
C GLU A 426 24.93 12.08 50.53
N ASN A 427 24.75 10.88 51.06
CA ASN A 427 24.10 10.70 52.35
C ASN A 427 24.84 11.46 53.47
N PHE A 428 26.18 11.45 53.43
CA PHE A 428 27.01 12.20 54.37
C PHE A 428 26.76 13.72 54.22
N LEU A 429 26.80 14.27 53.01
CA LEU A 429 26.58 15.68 52.75
C LEU A 429 25.11 16.15 52.99
N CYS A 430 24.15 15.23 53.03
CA CYS A 430 22.78 15.55 53.44
C CYS A 430 22.70 15.94 54.96
N THR A 431 23.56 15.35 55.77
CA THR A 431 23.63 15.64 57.23
C THR A 431 24.73 16.63 57.60
N HIS A 432 25.76 16.74 56.74
CA HIS A 432 26.91 17.65 56.94
C HIS A 432 27.12 18.48 55.63
N PRO A 433 26.34 19.55 55.43
CA PRO A 433 26.35 20.31 54.18
C PRO A 433 27.68 21.04 53.98
N PHE A 434 27.88 21.55 52.74
CA PHE A 434 29.02 22.35 52.35
C PHE A 434 29.33 23.45 53.39
N GLY A 435 30.55 23.54 53.89
CA GLY A 435 30.99 24.51 54.87
C GLY A 435 30.71 24.14 56.33
N SER A 436 30.20 22.95 56.64
CA SER A 436 29.88 22.53 58.01
C SER A 436 31.08 22.23 58.88
N ASN A 437 32.26 22.01 58.33
CA ASN A 437 33.54 21.78 58.97
C ASN A 437 33.50 20.77 60.15
N PRO A 438 33.10 19.50 59.91
CA PRO A 438 32.93 18.49 60.96
C PRO A 438 34.26 18.17 61.61
N ARG A 439 34.21 17.64 62.86
CA ARG A 439 35.38 17.23 63.66
C ARG A 439 35.31 15.72 64.01
N GLY A 440 36.40 15.16 64.48
CA GLY A 440 36.48 13.76 64.96
C GLY A 440 36.20 12.75 63.84
N THR A 441 35.37 11.74 64.13
CA THR A 441 35.05 10.64 63.22
C THR A 441 34.33 11.12 61.97
N ALA A 442 33.41 12.08 62.07
CA ALA A 442 32.71 12.66 60.90
C ALA A 442 33.66 13.35 59.94
N ARG A 443 34.71 14.03 60.45
CA ARG A 443 35.75 14.59 59.59
C ARG A 443 36.55 13.50 58.86
N GLN A 444 36.89 12.39 59.56
CA GLN A 444 37.60 11.29 58.94
C GLN A 444 36.80 10.61 57.86
N GLU A 445 35.50 10.35 58.10
CA GLU A 445 34.58 9.79 57.10
C GLU A 445 34.52 10.66 55.83
N ALA A 446 34.39 11.97 55.97
CA ALA A 446 34.43 12.89 54.84
C ALA A 446 35.73 12.84 54.06
N LEU A 447 36.86 12.74 54.73
CA LEU A 447 38.20 12.65 54.14
C LEU A 447 38.40 11.30 53.43
N ASP A 448 37.94 10.20 53.98
CA ASP A 448 38.06 8.87 53.38
C ASP A 448 37.24 8.80 52.09
N ALA A 449 35.98 9.25 52.10
CA ALA A 449 35.12 9.36 50.90
C ALA A 449 35.76 10.30 49.85
N LYS A 450 36.22 11.47 50.28
CA LYS A 450 36.91 12.44 49.40
C LYS A 450 38.11 11.79 48.73
N ASN A 451 38.98 11.06 49.46
CA ASN A 451 40.17 10.45 48.91
C ASN A 451 39.88 9.39 47.85
N ILE A 452 38.80 8.58 48.04
CA ILE A 452 38.39 7.59 47.07
C ILE A 452 37.85 8.27 45.79
N LEU A 453 37.00 9.32 45.92
CA LEU A 453 36.48 10.06 44.80
C LEU A 453 37.61 10.82 44.02
N ASP A 454 38.59 11.36 44.76
CA ASP A 454 39.76 12.02 44.18
C ASP A 454 40.63 11.03 43.39
N ALA A 455 40.87 9.83 43.97
CA ALA A 455 41.57 8.77 43.25
C ALA A 455 40.81 8.34 41.98
N PHE A 456 39.46 8.29 41.97
CA PHE A 456 38.68 8.03 40.79
C PHE A 456 38.84 9.15 39.75
N ASN A 457 38.73 10.41 40.19
CA ASN A 457 38.78 11.58 39.30
C ASN A 457 40.15 11.79 38.64
N ASN A 458 41.24 11.26 39.21
CA ASN A 458 42.59 11.31 38.73
C ASN A 458 43.12 9.97 38.17
N ASN A 459 42.27 8.95 38.01
CA ASN A 459 42.70 7.61 37.57
C ASN A 459 42.98 7.54 36.06
N GLY A 460 43.09 8.62 35.41
CA GLY A 460 43.37 8.72 33.96
C GLY A 460 44.67 9.37 33.60
N ASP A 461 45.46 9.78 34.58
CA ASP A 461 46.82 10.36 34.42
C ASP A 461 47.90 9.32 34.64
#